data_c732ca83845907514a05fd41308fd7cc
#
_entry.id   c732ca83845907514a05fd41308fd7cc
#
_cell.length_a   1.000
_cell.length_b   1.000
_cell.length_c   1.000
_cell.angle_alpha   90.00
_cell.angle_beta   90.00
_cell.angle_gamma   90.00
#
_symmetry.space_group_name_H-M   'P 1'
#
loop_
_entity.id
_entity.type
_entity.pdbx_description
1 polymer ?
#
loop_
_entity_poly.entity_id
_entity_poly.type
_entity_poly.pdbx_seq_one_letter_code
_entity_poly.pdbx_strand_id
1 'polypeptide(L)'
;LIKAILKNNIAFLTGIILIAGINNVINADSYLSEPNQRSVNIQKIDCTNIIICIDTNIISSPMPSITNNDYEDDILLPFLIKELDNEGVPLVYYGTAVNGEPIGFQRNPVTTTLQANEFYDKYKENNNDETSKTYFLNNANWLVDNAVNKGYYSLLQYNFPLPIYNFEPPWFSAMANGLALQVLIKAHEITLNSKYLIAAKSLLNAFFIEVKDGGITYKDSSDEWWYEEYASNDENAKISRVLNGMLFTVLGIYDYFKYTDDPDAKLLFAKGVNSIKRELHKYNNNGYSYYDLLGNPANNYHQIHIDLTKQLYDLTGETVLNDYHTLWKRYSHNS
;
A
#
# COMPACT_ATOMS: atom_id res chain seq x y z
N LEU A 1 6.24 18.04 -3.99
CA LEU A 1 7.15 17.22 -3.15
C LEU A 1 6.63 15.79 -3.03
N ILE A 2 5.34 15.60 -2.75
CA ILE A 2 4.65 14.29 -2.78
C ILE A 2 4.85 13.58 -4.12
N LYS A 3 4.79 14.32 -5.24
CA LYS A 3 5.06 13.77 -6.58
C LYS A 3 6.42 13.08 -6.73
N ALA A 4 7.47 13.62 -6.10
CA ALA A 4 8.81 13.06 -6.22
C ALA A 4 8.97 11.76 -5.41
N ILE A 5 8.34 11.67 -4.25
CA ILE A 5 8.43 10.50 -3.38
C ILE A 5 7.54 9.37 -3.88
N LEU A 6 6.31 9.66 -4.32
CA LEU A 6 5.45 8.68 -4.98
C LEU A 6 6.07 8.20 -6.31
N LYS A 7 6.67 9.09 -7.11
CA LYS A 7 7.34 8.72 -8.35
C LYS A 7 8.58 7.84 -8.10
N ASN A 8 9.38 8.17 -7.09
CA ASN A 8 10.54 7.35 -6.70
C ASN A 8 10.10 6.04 -6.02
N ASN A 9 9.04 6.05 -5.19
CA ASN A 9 8.56 4.85 -4.52
C ASN A 9 7.74 3.94 -5.45
N ILE A 10 6.99 4.47 -6.42
CA ILE A 10 6.34 3.65 -7.46
C ILE A 10 7.39 3.07 -8.40
N ALA A 11 8.39 3.83 -8.82
CA ALA A 11 9.52 3.33 -9.60
C ALA A 11 10.35 2.31 -8.79
N PHE A 12 10.47 2.49 -7.48
CA PHE A 12 11.16 1.58 -6.57
C PHE A 12 10.32 0.32 -6.32
N LEU A 13 9.00 0.42 -6.12
CA LEU A 13 8.09 -0.73 -6.04
C LEU A 13 8.06 -1.51 -7.37
N THR A 14 8.05 -0.84 -8.52
CA THR A 14 8.18 -1.50 -9.84
C THR A 14 9.61 -2.02 -10.09
N GLY A 15 10.64 -1.32 -9.63
CA GLY A 15 12.04 -1.74 -9.76
C GLY A 15 12.40 -2.96 -8.89
N ILE A 16 11.87 -3.06 -7.68
CA ILE A 16 12.04 -4.22 -6.80
C ILE A 16 11.29 -5.44 -7.36
N ILE A 17 10.10 -5.24 -7.92
CA ILE A 17 9.38 -6.29 -8.64
C ILE A 17 10.24 -6.85 -9.78
N LEU A 18 10.96 -5.99 -10.51
CA LEU A 18 11.87 -6.43 -11.57
C LEU A 18 13.08 -7.21 -11.02
N ILE A 19 13.68 -6.78 -9.90
CA ILE A 19 14.85 -7.41 -9.30
C ILE A 19 14.47 -8.75 -8.65
N ALA A 20 13.35 -8.83 -7.94
CA ALA A 20 12.86 -10.09 -7.38
C ALA A 20 12.44 -11.08 -8.48
N GLY A 21 11.80 -10.60 -9.54
CA GLY A 21 11.49 -11.40 -10.73
C GLY A 21 12.74 -11.91 -11.44
N ILE A 22 13.79 -11.09 -11.55
CA ILE A 22 15.08 -11.48 -12.16
C ILE A 22 15.82 -12.50 -11.27
N ASN A 23 15.81 -12.34 -9.96
CA ASN A 23 16.45 -13.28 -9.05
C ASN A 23 15.74 -14.64 -9.03
N ASN A 24 14.41 -14.69 -9.15
CA ASN A 24 13.68 -15.94 -9.28
C ASN A 24 13.91 -16.61 -10.64
N VAL A 25 14.09 -15.85 -11.72
CA VAL A 25 14.49 -16.40 -13.04
C VAL A 25 15.91 -16.94 -12.99
N ILE A 26 16.85 -16.28 -12.31
CA ILE A 26 18.23 -16.77 -12.17
C ILE A 26 18.29 -18.04 -11.28
N ASN A 27 17.47 -18.12 -10.24
CA ASN A 27 17.38 -19.34 -9.42
C ASN A 27 16.66 -20.49 -10.15
N ALA A 28 15.75 -20.24 -11.07
CA ALA A 28 15.16 -21.28 -11.91
C ALA A 28 16.19 -21.91 -12.86
N ASP A 29 17.14 -21.13 -13.38
CA ASP A 29 18.24 -21.65 -14.21
C ASP A 29 19.21 -22.56 -13.43
N SER A 30 19.32 -22.41 -12.11
CA SER A 30 20.16 -23.30 -11.28
C SER A 30 19.56 -24.70 -11.05
N TYR A 31 18.29 -24.92 -11.34
CA TYR A 31 17.62 -26.23 -11.27
C TYR A 31 17.57 -26.99 -12.61
N LEU A 32 18.08 -26.40 -13.70
CA LEU A 32 18.09 -27.04 -15.02
C LEU A 32 19.49 -27.57 -15.42
N SER A 33 20.26 -28.09 -14.47
CA SER A 33 21.51 -28.78 -14.78
C SER A 33 21.27 -30.28 -14.92
N GLU A 34 20.62 -30.70 -16.01
CA GLU A 34 20.87 -32.00 -16.67
C GLU A 34 20.60 -31.91 -18.18
N PRO A 35 21.34 -32.65 -19.03
CA PRO A 35 21.61 -32.24 -20.39
C PRO A 35 20.59 -32.77 -21.38
N ASN A 36 19.70 -31.91 -21.90
CA ASN A 36 19.14 -32.16 -23.23
C ASN A 36 18.88 -30.81 -23.94
N GLN A 37 19.69 -30.60 -24.95
CA GLN A 37 19.70 -29.41 -25.79
C GLN A 37 18.34 -29.18 -26.47
N ARG A 38 17.70 -28.03 -26.14
CA ARG A 38 16.88 -27.28 -27.09
C ARG A 38 17.25 -25.82 -26.95
N SER A 39 17.89 -25.31 -28.01
CA SER A 39 18.17 -23.88 -28.19
C SER A 39 16.87 -23.09 -28.24
N VAL A 40 16.63 -22.25 -27.22
CA VAL A 40 15.56 -21.26 -27.24
C VAL A 40 16.13 -20.01 -27.92
N ASN A 41 15.59 -19.69 -29.09
CA ASN A 41 15.88 -18.43 -29.77
C ASN A 41 15.23 -17.28 -29.01
N ILE A 42 16.01 -16.53 -28.23
CA ILE A 42 15.55 -15.31 -27.58
C ILE A 42 15.50 -14.24 -28.66
N GLN A 43 14.31 -13.99 -29.20
CA GLN A 43 14.07 -12.76 -29.97
C GLN A 43 14.02 -11.59 -28.98
N LYS A 44 14.80 -10.56 -29.31
CA LYS A 44 14.87 -9.31 -28.55
C LYS A 44 13.49 -8.64 -28.59
N ILE A 45 12.79 -8.66 -27.46
CA ILE A 45 11.48 -8.00 -27.31
C ILE A 45 11.74 -6.54 -27.00
N ASP A 46 11.23 -5.65 -27.84
CA ASP A 46 11.27 -4.20 -27.67
C ASP A 46 10.17 -3.80 -26.66
N CYS A 47 10.58 -3.51 -25.43
CA CYS A 47 9.68 -3.18 -24.33
C CYS A 47 9.43 -1.66 -24.24
N THR A 48 8.97 -1.02 -25.28
CA THR A 48 8.56 0.39 -25.24
C THR A 48 7.12 0.61 -24.72
N ASN A 49 6.36 -0.47 -24.52
CA ASN A 49 5.08 -0.44 -23.82
C ASN A 49 5.09 -1.55 -22.77
N ILE A 50 5.02 -1.20 -21.49
CA ILE A 50 4.98 -2.15 -20.38
C ILE A 50 3.59 -2.80 -20.35
N ILE A 51 3.37 -3.74 -21.27
CA ILE A 51 2.40 -4.82 -21.15
C ILE A 51 3.23 -6.03 -20.73
N ILE A 52 3.00 -6.55 -19.56
CA ILE A 52 3.66 -7.77 -19.08
C ILE A 52 3.18 -8.91 -19.98
N CYS A 53 4.04 -9.35 -20.90
CA CYS A 53 3.78 -10.56 -21.68
C CYS A 53 4.00 -11.76 -20.75
N ILE A 54 2.94 -12.37 -20.27
CA ILE A 54 2.98 -13.66 -19.58
C ILE A 54 3.05 -14.73 -20.65
N ASP A 55 4.11 -15.53 -20.67
CA ASP A 55 4.17 -16.74 -21.48
C ASP A 55 3.18 -17.76 -20.87
N THR A 56 2.05 -17.97 -21.53
CA THR A 56 0.99 -18.89 -21.12
C THR A 56 1.40 -20.35 -21.08
N ASN A 57 2.62 -20.69 -21.52
CA ASN A 57 3.15 -22.07 -21.47
C ASN A 57 3.75 -22.44 -20.12
N ILE A 58 3.89 -21.52 -19.15
CA ILE A 58 4.42 -21.79 -17.81
C ILE A 58 3.31 -22.29 -16.85
N ILE A 59 2.04 -22.18 -17.21
CA ILE A 59 0.89 -22.50 -16.33
C ILE A 59 0.65 -24.03 -16.20
N SER A 60 1.33 -24.89 -16.96
CA SER A 60 1.08 -26.34 -16.97
C SER A 60 1.97 -27.18 -16.04
N SER A 61 2.86 -26.60 -15.27
CA SER A 61 3.67 -27.31 -14.29
C SER A 61 3.05 -27.19 -12.89
N PRO A 62 2.89 -28.28 -12.12
CA PRO A 62 2.42 -28.17 -10.75
C PRO A 62 3.43 -27.36 -9.94
N MET A 63 2.97 -26.32 -9.23
CA MET A 63 3.82 -25.57 -8.32
C MET A 63 4.44 -26.49 -7.27
N PRO A 64 5.72 -26.30 -6.91
CA PRO A 64 6.33 -27.05 -5.80
C PRO A 64 5.56 -26.73 -4.52
N SER A 65 5.35 -27.75 -3.69
CA SER A 65 4.73 -27.60 -2.37
C SER A 65 5.61 -26.72 -1.49
N ILE A 66 5.10 -25.55 -1.11
CA ILE A 66 5.76 -24.60 -0.21
C ILE A 66 5.83 -25.24 1.18
N THR A 67 7.03 -25.40 1.72
CA THR A 67 7.24 -25.89 3.09
C THR A 67 7.19 -24.72 4.08
N ASN A 68 6.79 -24.98 5.32
CA ASN A 68 6.49 -23.99 6.38
C ASN A 68 7.62 -23.00 6.78
N ASN A 69 8.75 -22.97 6.06
CA ASN A 69 9.87 -22.06 6.35
C ASN A 69 9.95 -20.84 5.41
N ASP A 70 9.06 -20.73 4.43
CA ASP A 70 9.13 -19.70 3.38
C ASP A 70 8.26 -18.45 3.68
N TYR A 71 7.75 -18.34 4.91
CA TYR A 71 6.81 -17.25 5.29
C TYR A 71 7.44 -15.85 5.44
N GLU A 72 8.77 -15.73 5.45
CA GLU A 72 9.42 -14.43 5.63
C GLU A 72 9.31 -13.50 4.40
N ASP A 73 9.09 -14.05 3.20
CA ASP A 73 8.96 -13.28 1.95
C ASP A 73 7.50 -12.98 1.54
N ASP A 74 6.51 -13.58 2.20
CA ASP A 74 5.09 -13.53 1.80
C ASP A 74 4.41 -12.16 2.02
N ILE A 75 4.99 -11.24 2.78
CA ILE A 75 4.45 -9.87 2.96
C ILE A 75 4.47 -9.07 1.65
N LEU A 76 5.31 -9.46 0.68
CA LEU A 76 5.47 -8.78 -0.61
C LEU A 76 4.74 -9.45 -1.78
N LEU A 77 4.31 -10.71 -1.64
CA LEU A 77 3.70 -11.50 -2.72
C LEU A 77 2.46 -10.85 -3.35
N PRO A 78 1.57 -10.17 -2.60
CA PRO A 78 0.38 -9.52 -3.18
C PRO A 78 0.67 -8.43 -4.22
N PHE A 79 1.90 -7.91 -4.28
CA PHE A 79 2.27 -6.84 -5.22
C PHE A 79 2.96 -7.36 -6.49
N LEU A 80 3.31 -8.65 -6.55
CA LEU A 80 4.10 -9.22 -7.65
C LEU A 80 3.28 -9.51 -8.92
N ILE A 81 2.00 -9.87 -8.77
CA ILE A 81 1.12 -10.14 -9.92
C ILE A 81 -0.09 -9.23 -9.85
N LYS A 82 -0.08 -8.20 -10.68
CA LYS A 82 -1.16 -7.23 -10.82
C LYS A 82 -1.64 -7.19 -12.26
N GLU A 83 -2.93 -7.34 -12.45
CA GLU A 83 -3.61 -7.15 -13.73
C GLU A 83 -4.50 -5.92 -13.67
N LEU A 84 -4.71 -5.26 -14.80
CA LEU A 84 -5.71 -4.21 -14.94
C LEU A 84 -6.89 -4.77 -15.70
N ASP A 85 -8.10 -4.50 -15.23
CA ASP A 85 -9.29 -4.77 -16.02
C ASP A 85 -9.47 -3.76 -17.16
N ASN A 86 -10.53 -3.90 -17.93
CA ASN A 86 -10.83 -3.03 -19.07
C ASN A 86 -11.05 -1.56 -18.68
N GLU A 87 -11.34 -1.29 -17.41
CA GLU A 87 -11.53 0.05 -16.83
C GLU A 87 -10.26 0.60 -16.19
N GLY A 88 -9.16 -0.15 -16.22
CA GLY A 88 -7.89 0.23 -15.61
C GLY A 88 -7.86 0.07 -14.08
N VAL A 89 -8.81 -0.67 -13.50
CA VAL A 89 -8.83 -0.94 -12.05
C VAL A 89 -8.04 -2.22 -11.75
N PRO A 90 -7.08 -2.20 -10.81
CA PRO A 90 -6.18 -3.34 -10.60
C PRO A 90 -6.84 -4.51 -9.89
N LEU A 91 -6.42 -5.71 -10.26
CA LEU A 91 -6.61 -6.98 -9.58
C LEU A 91 -5.23 -7.47 -9.10
N VAL A 92 -5.15 -7.95 -7.87
CA VAL A 92 -3.91 -8.46 -7.25
C VAL A 92 -4.08 -9.94 -6.92
N TYR A 93 -3.10 -10.76 -7.30
CA TYR A 93 -3.13 -12.18 -7.02
C TYR A 93 -2.57 -12.50 -5.63
N TYR A 94 -3.36 -13.17 -4.79
CA TYR A 94 -3.04 -13.49 -3.40
C TYR A 94 -2.74 -14.98 -3.16
N GLY A 95 -2.60 -15.79 -4.21
CA GLY A 95 -2.25 -17.22 -4.05
C GLY A 95 -3.32 -18.01 -3.33
N THR A 96 -2.89 -18.73 -2.29
CA THR A 96 -3.69 -19.72 -1.56
C THR A 96 -3.65 -19.43 -0.05
N ALA A 97 -4.76 -19.55 0.63
CA ALA A 97 -4.84 -19.44 2.08
C ALA A 97 -4.17 -20.61 2.81
N VAL A 98 -3.89 -20.48 4.10
CA VAL A 98 -3.22 -21.50 4.93
C VAL A 98 -3.95 -22.85 4.91
N ASN A 99 -5.28 -22.83 4.80
CA ASN A 99 -6.11 -24.05 4.70
C ASN A 99 -6.10 -24.72 3.31
N GLY A 100 -5.33 -24.18 2.36
CA GLY A 100 -5.24 -24.68 0.99
C GLY A 100 -6.30 -24.15 0.02
N GLU A 101 -7.24 -23.32 0.48
CA GLU A 101 -8.24 -22.72 -0.39
C GLU A 101 -7.63 -21.57 -1.21
N PRO A 102 -7.94 -21.46 -2.52
CA PRO A 102 -7.41 -20.40 -3.36
C PRO A 102 -8.03 -19.04 -2.97
N ILE A 103 -7.18 -18.05 -2.69
CA ILE A 103 -7.60 -16.66 -2.56
C ILE A 103 -7.76 -16.03 -3.95
N GLY A 104 -6.81 -16.31 -4.85
CA GLY A 104 -6.84 -15.86 -6.25
C GLY A 104 -6.70 -14.36 -6.41
N PHE A 105 -7.26 -13.83 -7.52
CA PHE A 105 -7.27 -12.40 -7.82
C PHE A 105 -8.31 -11.67 -6.97
N GLN A 106 -7.85 -10.61 -6.28
CA GLN A 106 -8.69 -9.79 -5.41
C GLN A 106 -8.53 -8.30 -5.73
N ARG A 107 -9.57 -7.52 -5.46
CA ARG A 107 -9.47 -6.06 -5.42
C ARG A 107 -8.80 -5.63 -4.12
N ASN A 108 -7.74 -4.83 -4.24
CA ASN A 108 -7.04 -4.26 -3.11
C ASN A 108 -7.18 -2.73 -3.16
N PRO A 109 -7.90 -2.11 -2.20
CA PRO A 109 -8.11 -0.66 -2.18
C PRO A 109 -6.81 0.16 -2.16
N VAL A 110 -5.76 -0.27 -1.44
CA VAL A 110 -4.46 0.40 -1.46
C VAL A 110 -3.86 0.35 -2.87
N THR A 111 -3.84 -0.80 -3.52
CA THR A 111 -3.33 -0.93 -4.90
C THR A 111 -4.15 -0.08 -5.88
N THR A 112 -5.46 0.00 -5.68
CA THR A 112 -6.34 0.86 -6.50
C THR A 112 -5.98 2.34 -6.33
N THR A 113 -5.71 2.80 -5.10
CA THR A 113 -5.29 4.21 -4.89
C THR A 113 -3.93 4.52 -5.49
N LEU A 114 -2.96 3.60 -5.40
CA LEU A 114 -1.64 3.75 -6.00
C LEU A 114 -1.76 3.79 -7.54
N GLN A 115 -2.55 2.91 -8.13
CA GLN A 115 -2.81 2.88 -9.57
C GLN A 115 -3.51 4.16 -10.05
N ALA A 116 -4.50 4.66 -9.29
CA ALA A 116 -5.14 5.93 -9.58
C ALA A 116 -4.14 7.08 -9.61
N ASN A 117 -3.25 7.17 -8.62
CA ASN A 117 -2.22 8.21 -8.58
C ASN A 117 -1.26 8.12 -9.78
N GLU A 118 -0.87 6.92 -10.19
CA GLU A 118 -0.06 6.70 -11.40
C GLU A 118 -0.74 7.24 -12.66
N PHE A 119 -2.04 6.95 -12.85
CA PHE A 119 -2.80 7.48 -13.99
C PHE A 119 -2.98 9.00 -13.90
N TYR A 120 -3.21 9.55 -12.69
CA TYR A 120 -3.29 11.00 -12.51
C TYR A 120 -1.98 11.70 -12.88
N ASP A 121 -0.84 11.14 -12.48
CA ASP A 121 0.46 11.72 -12.80
C ASP A 121 0.74 11.64 -14.31
N LYS A 122 0.44 10.52 -14.99
CA LYS A 122 0.50 10.40 -16.45
C LYS A 122 -0.38 11.43 -17.15
N TYR A 123 -1.62 11.63 -16.67
CA TYR A 123 -2.53 12.65 -17.20
C TYR A 123 -1.92 14.05 -17.08
N LYS A 124 -1.33 14.40 -15.95
CA LYS A 124 -0.73 15.73 -15.73
C LYS A 124 0.60 15.93 -16.48
N GLU A 125 1.40 14.88 -16.67
CA GLU A 125 2.71 14.95 -17.34
C GLU A 125 2.58 14.96 -18.86
N ASN A 126 1.60 14.28 -19.43
CA ASN A 126 1.45 14.08 -20.87
C ASN A 126 0.41 15.01 -21.52
N ASN A 127 0.45 16.31 -21.23
CA ASN A 127 -0.43 17.32 -21.84
C ASN A 127 -1.93 16.95 -21.79
N ASN A 128 -2.38 16.46 -20.65
CA ASN A 128 -3.77 16.04 -20.41
C ASN A 128 -4.19 14.81 -21.25
N ASP A 129 -3.41 13.72 -21.16
CA ASP A 129 -3.78 12.42 -21.74
C ASP A 129 -5.18 11.97 -21.22
N GLU A 130 -6.19 12.06 -22.08
CA GLU A 130 -7.59 11.74 -21.71
C GLU A 130 -7.80 10.25 -21.40
N THR A 131 -6.95 9.35 -21.91
CA THR A 131 -6.99 7.93 -21.55
C THR A 131 -6.58 7.72 -20.10
N SER A 132 -5.46 8.30 -19.69
CA SER A 132 -4.99 8.26 -18.30
C SER A 132 -5.97 8.94 -17.34
N LYS A 133 -6.58 10.07 -17.76
CA LYS A 133 -7.65 10.72 -16.99
C LYS A 133 -8.87 9.81 -16.80
N THR A 134 -9.30 9.11 -17.86
CA THR A 134 -10.42 8.18 -17.80
C THR A 134 -10.13 7.05 -16.80
N TYR A 135 -8.95 6.42 -16.91
CA TYR A 135 -8.56 5.36 -15.97
C TYR A 135 -8.40 5.87 -14.55
N PHE A 136 -7.87 7.06 -14.34
CA PHE A 136 -7.84 7.70 -13.03
C PHE A 136 -9.24 7.84 -12.43
N LEU A 137 -10.19 8.38 -13.22
CA LEU A 137 -11.57 8.57 -12.76
C LEU A 137 -12.30 7.23 -12.53
N ASN A 138 -12.03 6.19 -13.31
CA ASN A 138 -12.56 4.86 -13.08
C ASN A 138 -12.10 4.30 -11.73
N ASN A 139 -10.81 4.45 -11.39
CA ASN A 139 -10.29 4.04 -10.08
C ASN A 139 -10.89 4.88 -8.95
N ALA A 140 -11.05 6.19 -9.12
CA ALA A 140 -11.72 7.05 -8.14
C ALA A 140 -13.20 6.68 -7.95
N ASN A 141 -13.91 6.34 -9.02
CA ASN A 141 -15.28 5.85 -8.96
C ASN A 141 -15.35 4.51 -8.24
N TRP A 142 -14.43 3.59 -8.54
CA TRP A 142 -14.36 2.31 -7.85
C TRP A 142 -14.24 2.49 -6.33
N LEU A 143 -13.39 3.43 -5.86
CA LEU A 143 -13.26 3.74 -4.43
C LEU A 143 -14.56 4.26 -3.82
N VAL A 144 -15.29 5.13 -4.54
CA VAL A 144 -16.61 5.65 -4.09
C VAL A 144 -17.64 4.52 -4.00
N ASP A 145 -17.72 3.69 -5.04
CA ASP A 145 -18.77 2.69 -5.21
C ASP A 145 -18.57 1.47 -4.31
N ASN A 146 -17.31 1.18 -3.91
CA ASN A 146 -16.94 0.06 -3.03
C ASN A 146 -16.68 0.47 -1.58
N ALA A 147 -16.83 1.73 -1.22
CA ALA A 147 -16.78 2.16 0.19
C ALA A 147 -18.06 1.69 0.92
N VAL A 148 -17.87 0.84 1.92
CA VAL A 148 -18.99 0.30 2.72
C VAL A 148 -19.49 1.39 3.67
N ASN A 149 -20.70 1.86 3.41
CA ASN A 149 -21.35 2.90 4.23
C ASN A 149 -21.86 2.31 5.56
N LYS A 150 -21.43 2.92 6.67
CA LYS A 150 -21.84 2.63 8.05
C LYS A 150 -22.68 3.78 8.66
N GLY A 151 -23.34 4.59 7.81
CA GLY A 151 -24.11 5.77 8.21
C GLY A 151 -23.24 7.00 8.32
N TYR A 152 -22.62 7.25 9.48
CA TYR A 152 -21.77 8.42 9.70
C TYR A 152 -20.39 8.33 9.01
N TYR A 153 -19.89 7.13 8.76
CA TYR A 153 -18.58 6.88 8.18
C TYR A 153 -18.63 5.78 7.12
N SER A 154 -17.57 5.67 6.31
CA SER A 154 -17.39 4.60 5.33
C SER A 154 -16.00 4.00 5.43
N LEU A 155 -15.89 2.72 5.03
CA LEU A 155 -14.64 1.96 5.07
C LEU A 155 -14.41 1.26 3.73
N LEU A 156 -13.16 1.25 3.28
CA LEU A 156 -12.73 0.41 2.18
C LEU A 156 -12.41 -0.98 2.72
N GLN A 157 -13.15 -1.99 2.24
CA GLN A 157 -13.21 -3.34 2.78
C GLN A 157 -12.39 -4.32 1.96
N TYR A 158 -11.78 -5.27 2.65
CA TYR A 158 -11.11 -6.43 2.08
C TYR A 158 -11.95 -7.68 2.36
N ASN A 159 -12.26 -8.47 1.31
CA ASN A 159 -13.16 -9.61 1.36
C ASN A 159 -12.44 -10.96 1.20
N PHE A 160 -11.19 -11.04 1.62
CA PHE A 160 -10.36 -12.23 1.59
C PHE A 160 -9.51 -12.32 2.87
N PRO A 161 -9.06 -13.53 3.27
CA PRO A 161 -8.28 -13.70 4.49
C PRO A 161 -6.88 -13.08 4.36
N LEU A 162 -6.31 -12.60 5.49
CA LEU A 162 -4.93 -12.18 5.62
C LEU A 162 -4.24 -13.01 6.72
N PRO A 163 -3.72 -14.20 6.38
CA PRO A 163 -3.29 -15.19 7.38
C PRO A 163 -2.17 -14.74 8.30
N ILE A 164 -1.24 -13.90 7.82
CA ILE A 164 -0.10 -13.41 8.61
C ILE A 164 -0.53 -12.69 9.88
N TYR A 165 -1.68 -12.01 9.83
CA TYR A 165 -2.26 -11.31 10.98
C TYR A 165 -3.50 -11.98 11.55
N ASN A 166 -3.83 -13.21 11.12
CA ASN A 166 -5.03 -13.95 11.50
C ASN A 166 -6.32 -13.20 11.18
N PHE A 167 -6.39 -12.56 10.02
CA PHE A 167 -7.59 -11.83 9.63
C PHE A 167 -8.49 -12.70 8.75
N GLU A 168 -9.72 -12.88 9.21
CA GLU A 168 -10.83 -13.36 8.38
C GLU A 168 -11.57 -12.17 7.76
N PRO A 169 -12.14 -12.33 6.55
CA PRO A 169 -12.90 -11.27 5.93
C PRO A 169 -14.24 -11.03 6.66
N PRO A 170 -14.76 -9.78 6.70
CA PRO A 170 -14.13 -8.59 6.17
C PRO A 170 -13.14 -7.94 7.14
N TRP A 171 -12.08 -7.35 6.60
CA TRP A 171 -11.18 -6.50 7.35
C TRP A 171 -10.96 -5.16 6.62
N PHE A 172 -10.37 -4.18 7.27
CA PHE A 172 -10.28 -2.80 6.82
C PHE A 172 -8.85 -2.27 6.91
N SER A 173 -8.60 -1.10 6.27
CA SER A 173 -7.28 -0.49 6.27
C SER A 173 -7.37 1.03 6.40
N ALA A 174 -6.72 1.56 7.44
CA ALA A 174 -6.54 3.00 7.57
C ALA A 174 -5.69 3.57 6.41
N MET A 175 -4.67 2.83 5.96
CA MET A 175 -3.87 3.23 4.79
C MET A 175 -4.73 3.35 3.53
N ALA A 176 -5.65 2.41 3.29
CA ALA A 176 -6.57 2.47 2.16
C ALA A 176 -7.46 3.71 2.24
N ASN A 177 -8.09 3.96 3.40
CA ASN A 177 -8.91 5.16 3.59
C ASN A 177 -8.09 6.45 3.42
N GLY A 178 -6.89 6.52 4.03
CA GLY A 178 -6.02 7.70 3.95
C GLY A 178 -5.55 8.01 2.52
N LEU A 179 -5.09 7.01 1.78
CA LEU A 179 -4.70 7.18 0.37
C LEU A 179 -5.90 7.50 -0.53
N ALA A 180 -7.09 6.96 -0.23
CA ALA A 180 -8.31 7.29 -0.98
C ALA A 180 -8.68 8.78 -0.84
N LEU A 181 -8.40 9.42 0.31
CA LEU A 181 -8.62 10.87 0.44
C LEU A 181 -7.86 11.65 -0.64
N GLN A 182 -6.59 11.29 -0.91
CA GLN A 182 -5.77 11.93 -1.95
C GLN A 182 -6.36 11.75 -3.35
N VAL A 183 -6.81 10.55 -3.67
CA VAL A 183 -7.42 10.24 -4.98
C VAL A 183 -8.71 11.03 -5.16
N LEU A 184 -9.56 11.06 -4.14
CA LEU A 184 -10.88 11.69 -4.22
C LEU A 184 -10.80 13.22 -4.30
N ILE A 185 -9.90 13.89 -3.58
CA ILE A 185 -9.69 15.33 -3.74
C ILE A 185 -9.16 15.68 -5.14
N LYS A 186 -8.25 14.87 -5.71
CA LYS A 186 -7.77 15.04 -7.10
C LYS A 186 -8.90 14.83 -8.12
N ALA A 187 -9.78 13.84 -7.89
CA ALA A 187 -10.95 13.62 -8.75
C ALA A 187 -11.94 14.78 -8.66
N HIS A 188 -12.14 15.36 -7.46
CA HIS A 188 -12.94 16.58 -7.32
C HIS A 188 -12.28 17.77 -8.02
N GLU A 189 -10.97 17.96 -7.86
CA GLU A 189 -10.22 19.07 -8.50
C GLU A 189 -10.44 19.13 -10.02
N ILE A 190 -10.41 17.97 -10.70
CA ILE A 190 -10.51 17.93 -12.17
C ILE A 190 -11.95 17.84 -12.69
N THR A 191 -12.93 17.46 -11.85
CA THR A 191 -14.33 17.26 -12.30
C THR A 191 -15.33 18.24 -11.69
N LEU A 192 -14.98 18.85 -10.56
CA LEU A 192 -15.85 19.64 -9.68
C LEU A 192 -17.11 18.88 -9.20
N ASN A 193 -17.07 17.53 -9.24
CA ASN A 193 -18.19 16.70 -8.81
C ASN A 193 -18.11 16.45 -7.29
N SER A 194 -19.10 16.98 -6.57
CA SER A 194 -19.18 16.91 -5.11
C SER A 194 -19.27 15.48 -4.54
N LYS A 195 -19.64 14.47 -5.35
CA LYS A 195 -19.67 13.07 -4.90
C LYS A 195 -18.35 12.62 -4.29
N TYR A 196 -17.22 13.08 -4.86
CA TYR A 196 -15.89 12.73 -4.38
C TYR A 196 -15.58 13.31 -3.00
N LEU A 197 -15.96 14.58 -2.74
CA LEU A 197 -15.79 15.16 -1.41
C LEU A 197 -16.73 14.55 -0.37
N ILE A 198 -17.95 14.20 -0.75
CA ILE A 198 -18.89 13.51 0.13
C ILE A 198 -18.32 12.14 0.53
N ALA A 199 -17.82 11.36 -0.43
CA ALA A 199 -17.18 10.08 -0.16
C ALA A 199 -15.91 10.23 0.70
N ALA A 200 -15.05 11.21 0.36
CA ALA A 200 -13.84 11.49 1.13
C ALA A 200 -14.15 11.86 2.58
N LYS A 201 -15.16 12.72 2.84
CA LYS A 201 -15.56 13.05 4.22
C LYS A 201 -16.06 11.83 4.98
N SER A 202 -16.81 10.95 4.32
CA SER A 202 -17.29 9.71 4.94
C SER A 202 -16.14 8.75 5.28
N LEU A 203 -15.13 8.63 4.40
CA LEU A 203 -13.91 7.86 4.66
C LEU A 203 -13.06 8.48 5.78
N LEU A 204 -12.98 9.82 5.84
CA LEU A 204 -12.28 10.55 6.92
C LEU A 204 -12.94 10.26 8.28
N ASN A 205 -14.25 10.24 8.34
CA ASN A 205 -14.97 10.01 9.60
C ASN A 205 -14.68 8.66 10.24
N ALA A 206 -14.23 7.67 9.45
CA ALA A 206 -13.84 6.35 9.96
C ALA A 206 -12.65 6.40 10.95
N PHE A 207 -11.80 7.41 10.85
CA PHE A 207 -10.66 7.59 11.77
C PHE A 207 -11.06 7.96 13.21
N PHE A 208 -12.32 8.35 13.44
CA PHE A 208 -12.85 8.54 14.78
C PHE A 208 -13.32 7.25 15.45
N ILE A 209 -13.48 6.17 14.67
CA ILE A 209 -14.03 4.90 15.14
C ILE A 209 -12.88 3.94 15.49
N GLU A 210 -12.98 3.38 16.69
CA GLU A 210 -11.98 2.43 17.16
C GLU A 210 -12.10 1.07 16.48
N VAL A 211 -10.96 0.35 16.33
CA VAL A 211 -10.93 -1.00 15.76
C VAL A 211 -11.91 -1.95 16.45
N LYS A 212 -11.98 -1.90 17.80
CA LYS A 212 -12.92 -2.73 18.57
C LYS A 212 -14.40 -2.48 18.26
N ASP A 213 -14.70 -1.27 17.74
CA ASP A 213 -16.05 -0.83 17.36
C ASP A 213 -16.26 -0.95 15.83
N GLY A 214 -15.38 -1.66 15.13
CA GLY A 214 -15.44 -1.90 13.69
C GLY A 214 -14.88 -0.76 12.83
N GLY A 215 -14.00 0.08 13.40
CA GLY A 215 -13.28 1.15 12.70
C GLY A 215 -11.83 0.78 12.38
N ILE A 216 -10.98 1.80 12.26
CA ILE A 216 -9.59 1.68 11.81
C ILE A 216 -8.58 2.38 12.73
N THR A 217 -9.01 2.87 13.88
CA THR A 217 -8.15 3.57 14.85
C THR A 217 -7.99 2.75 16.12
N TYR A 218 -6.75 2.52 16.52
CA TYR A 218 -6.46 2.04 17.86
C TYR A 218 -6.26 3.25 18.78
N LYS A 219 -6.92 3.23 19.97
CA LYS A 219 -6.73 4.23 21.01
C LYS A 219 -6.31 3.56 22.30
N ASP A 220 -5.29 4.11 22.94
CA ASP A 220 -4.89 3.69 24.27
C ASP A 220 -5.37 4.63 25.38
N SER A 221 -5.10 4.28 26.64
CA SER A 221 -5.47 5.09 27.80
C SER A 221 -4.72 6.43 27.89
N SER A 222 -3.66 6.63 27.10
CA SER A 222 -2.85 7.85 27.05
C SER A 222 -3.29 8.82 25.95
N ASP A 223 -4.46 8.58 25.35
CA ASP A 223 -4.99 9.34 24.19
C ASP A 223 -4.08 9.27 22.96
N GLU A 224 -3.38 8.14 22.79
CA GLU A 224 -2.67 7.82 21.58
C GLU A 224 -3.65 7.31 20.53
N TRP A 225 -3.51 7.80 19.30
CA TRP A 225 -4.36 7.45 18.16
C TRP A 225 -3.50 6.87 17.05
N TRP A 226 -3.48 5.53 16.95
CA TRP A 226 -2.80 4.84 15.89
C TRP A 226 -3.78 4.40 14.80
N TYR A 227 -3.52 4.75 13.55
CA TYR A 227 -4.34 4.38 12.40
C TYR A 227 -3.82 3.05 11.85
N GLU A 228 -4.59 1.97 12.05
CA GLU A 228 -4.16 0.61 11.74
C GLU A 228 -4.23 0.34 10.24
N GLU A 229 -3.08 -0.03 9.63
CA GLU A 229 -3.05 -0.48 8.25
C GLU A 229 -3.91 -1.73 8.07
N TYR A 230 -3.88 -2.62 9.04
CA TYR A 230 -4.71 -3.83 9.10
C TYR A 230 -5.59 -3.77 10.32
N ALA A 231 -6.92 -3.69 10.13
CA ALA A 231 -7.90 -3.52 11.18
C ALA A 231 -9.03 -4.55 11.08
N SER A 232 -9.26 -5.28 12.16
CA SER A 232 -10.39 -6.18 12.34
C SER A 232 -10.82 -6.15 13.81
N ASN A 233 -12.12 -6.23 14.04
CA ASN A 233 -12.69 -6.36 15.39
C ASN A 233 -12.82 -7.81 15.84
N ASP A 234 -12.28 -8.77 15.09
CA ASP A 234 -12.12 -10.15 15.54
C ASP A 234 -11.13 -10.21 16.71
N GLU A 235 -11.50 -10.88 17.80
CA GLU A 235 -10.67 -11.03 18.99
C GLU A 235 -9.36 -11.80 18.75
N ASN A 236 -9.30 -12.60 17.68
CA ASN A 236 -8.11 -13.36 17.27
C ASN A 236 -7.18 -12.56 16.34
N ALA A 237 -7.63 -11.41 15.83
CA ALA A 237 -6.85 -10.57 14.96
C ALA A 237 -5.66 -9.95 15.69
N LYS A 238 -4.48 -9.98 15.06
CA LYS A 238 -3.28 -9.36 15.64
C LYS A 238 -3.27 -7.87 15.39
N ILE A 239 -3.05 -7.08 16.43
CA ILE A 239 -2.78 -5.65 16.31
C ILE A 239 -1.33 -5.48 15.88
N SER A 240 -1.12 -5.09 14.62
CA SER A 240 0.22 -5.06 14.01
C SER A 240 0.96 -3.74 14.17
N ARG A 241 0.23 -2.62 14.16
CA ARG A 241 0.81 -1.28 14.20
C ARG A 241 1.89 -1.06 13.13
N VAL A 242 1.51 -1.24 11.86
CA VAL A 242 2.42 -1.08 10.72
C VAL A 242 2.82 0.38 10.53
N LEU A 243 4.13 0.66 10.43
CA LEU A 243 4.65 2.02 10.41
C LEU A 243 4.36 2.76 9.09
N ASN A 244 4.66 2.14 7.94
CA ASN A 244 4.40 2.79 6.64
C ASN A 244 2.91 3.07 6.44
N GLY A 245 2.03 2.17 6.86
CA GLY A 245 0.59 2.37 6.79
C GLY A 245 0.13 3.59 7.59
N MET A 246 0.66 3.75 8.82
CA MET A 246 0.40 4.94 9.64
C MET A 246 0.93 6.22 8.99
N LEU A 247 2.16 6.21 8.45
CA LEU A 247 2.77 7.37 7.80
C LEU A 247 2.00 7.80 6.54
N PHE A 248 1.66 6.86 5.65
CA PHE A 248 0.82 7.13 4.47
C PHE A 248 -0.54 7.69 4.85
N THR A 249 -1.16 7.12 5.87
CA THR A 249 -2.48 7.57 6.38
C THR A 249 -2.44 9.02 6.82
N VAL A 250 -1.46 9.38 7.66
CA VAL A 250 -1.32 10.76 8.19
C VAL A 250 -1.08 11.76 7.06
N LEU A 251 -0.27 11.40 6.06
CA LEU A 251 -0.03 12.24 4.88
C LEU A 251 -1.31 12.41 4.03
N GLY A 252 -2.09 11.34 3.85
CA GLY A 252 -3.38 11.43 3.15
C GLY A 252 -4.40 12.33 3.85
N ILE A 253 -4.48 12.25 5.19
CA ILE A 253 -5.30 13.15 6.01
C ILE A 253 -4.83 14.61 5.87
N TYR A 254 -3.49 14.83 5.86
CA TYR A 254 -2.93 16.17 5.65
C TYR A 254 -3.33 16.77 4.29
N ASP A 255 -3.23 16.00 3.22
CA ASP A 255 -3.60 16.47 1.88
C ASP A 255 -5.09 16.84 1.81
N TYR A 256 -5.95 16.03 2.41
CA TYR A 256 -7.36 16.33 2.52
C TYR A 256 -7.60 17.63 3.31
N PHE A 257 -6.96 17.77 4.49
CA PHE A 257 -7.01 19.03 5.26
C PHE A 257 -6.56 20.22 4.44
N LYS A 258 -5.45 20.12 3.73
CA LYS A 258 -4.93 21.23 2.89
C LYS A 258 -5.87 21.64 1.77
N TYR A 259 -6.64 20.70 1.25
CA TYR A 259 -7.59 20.96 0.17
C TYR A 259 -8.91 21.53 0.67
N THR A 260 -9.40 21.06 1.82
CA THR A 260 -10.76 21.37 2.31
C THR A 260 -10.82 22.34 3.48
N ASP A 261 -9.71 22.55 4.18
CA ASP A 261 -9.61 23.24 5.49
C ASP A 261 -10.52 22.63 6.58
N ASP A 262 -10.81 21.33 6.47
CA ASP A 262 -11.69 20.59 7.39
C ASP A 262 -11.07 20.50 8.79
N PRO A 263 -11.75 20.99 9.86
CA PRO A 263 -11.21 20.96 11.21
C PRO A 263 -11.04 19.54 11.79
N ASP A 264 -11.86 18.58 11.39
CA ASP A 264 -11.73 17.18 11.79
C ASP A 264 -10.46 16.58 11.20
N ALA A 265 -10.16 16.83 9.93
CA ALA A 265 -8.92 16.39 9.29
C ALA A 265 -7.68 17.01 9.97
N LYS A 266 -7.75 18.30 10.35
CA LYS A 266 -6.70 18.97 11.11
C LYS A 266 -6.45 18.29 12.45
N LEU A 267 -7.52 17.95 13.17
CA LEU A 267 -7.44 17.24 14.45
C LEU A 267 -6.82 15.84 14.27
N LEU A 268 -7.32 15.07 13.30
CA LEU A 268 -6.83 13.72 13.02
C LEU A 268 -5.36 13.73 12.60
N PHE A 269 -4.94 14.68 11.77
CA PHE A 269 -3.53 14.87 11.42
C PHE A 269 -2.66 15.10 12.66
N ALA A 270 -3.06 16.02 13.53
CA ALA A 270 -2.32 16.32 14.76
C ALA A 270 -2.24 15.11 15.70
N LYS A 271 -3.33 14.35 15.87
CA LYS A 271 -3.35 13.11 16.66
C LYS A 271 -2.38 12.06 16.08
N GLY A 272 -2.42 11.84 14.77
CA GLY A 272 -1.53 10.89 14.09
C GLY A 272 -0.06 11.27 14.22
N VAL A 273 0.30 12.53 13.98
CA VAL A 273 1.68 13.04 14.16
C VAL A 273 2.18 12.83 15.59
N ASN A 274 1.35 13.15 16.59
CA ASN A 274 1.71 12.98 17.98
C ASN A 274 1.96 11.50 18.34
N SER A 275 1.14 10.59 17.82
CA SER A 275 1.33 9.15 18.04
C SER A 275 2.60 8.63 17.39
N ILE A 276 2.89 9.04 16.13
CA ILE A 276 4.14 8.69 15.46
C ILE A 276 5.34 9.16 16.28
N LYS A 277 5.38 10.44 16.71
CA LYS A 277 6.47 10.98 17.51
C LYS A 277 6.75 10.19 18.78
N ARG A 278 5.71 9.75 19.46
CA ARG A 278 5.82 8.97 20.72
C ARG A 278 6.31 7.56 20.48
N GLU A 279 5.87 6.92 19.40
CA GLU A 279 6.06 5.50 19.16
C GLU A 279 7.26 5.17 18.26
N LEU A 280 7.80 6.15 17.51
CA LEU A 280 8.82 5.93 16.50
C LEU A 280 10.07 5.20 17.01
N HIS A 281 10.41 5.39 18.30
CA HIS A 281 11.53 4.71 18.95
C HIS A 281 11.37 3.18 19.00
N LYS A 282 10.13 2.67 19.03
CA LYS A 282 9.83 1.23 19.04
C LYS A 282 10.10 0.56 17.70
N TYR A 283 10.15 1.35 16.62
CA TYR A 283 10.43 0.86 15.28
C TYR A 283 11.92 0.87 14.92
N ASN A 284 12.79 1.22 15.85
CA ASN A 284 14.23 1.28 15.57
C ASN A 284 14.94 0.01 16.03
N ASN A 285 15.51 -0.72 15.09
CA ASN A 285 16.39 -1.85 15.32
C ASN A 285 17.83 -1.47 14.95
N ASN A 286 18.54 -0.84 15.89
CA ASN A 286 19.97 -0.46 15.73
C ASN A 286 20.28 0.32 14.43
N GLY A 287 19.38 1.19 13.99
CA GLY A 287 19.52 1.98 12.77
C GLY A 287 18.77 1.43 11.56
N TYR A 288 18.23 0.22 11.64
CA TYR A 288 17.29 -0.33 10.68
C TYR A 288 15.86 -0.23 11.23
N SER A 289 14.84 -0.11 10.38
CA SER A 289 13.47 -0.01 10.88
C SER A 289 12.76 -1.36 10.93
N TYR A 290 11.88 -1.52 11.93
CA TYR A 290 10.85 -2.57 11.90
C TYR A 290 9.68 -2.14 11.02
N TYR A 291 9.05 -3.13 10.39
CA TYR A 291 7.82 -2.95 9.61
C TYR A 291 6.63 -2.67 10.54
N ASP A 292 6.52 -3.45 11.62
CA ASP A 292 5.44 -3.42 12.59
C ASP A 292 5.96 -3.61 14.04
N LEU A 293 5.07 -3.53 15.01
CA LEU A 293 5.40 -3.78 16.43
C LEU A 293 5.38 -5.26 16.82
N LEU A 294 5.15 -6.19 15.89
CA LEU A 294 5.34 -7.62 16.11
C LEU A 294 6.79 -8.06 15.90
N GLY A 295 7.66 -7.12 15.50
CA GLY A 295 9.10 -7.33 15.34
C GLY A 295 9.52 -7.76 13.94
N ASN A 296 8.63 -7.66 12.96
CA ASN A 296 8.98 -7.93 11.56
C ASN A 296 9.92 -6.84 11.04
N PRO A 297 11.07 -7.17 10.43
CA PRO A 297 11.97 -6.18 9.85
C PRO A 297 11.29 -5.49 8.65
N ALA A 298 11.65 -4.23 8.42
CA ALA A 298 11.02 -3.46 7.34
C ALA A 298 11.41 -3.94 5.93
N ASN A 299 12.53 -4.65 5.79
CA ASN A 299 13.02 -5.14 4.49
C ASN A 299 12.92 -4.03 3.41
N ASN A 300 12.17 -4.26 2.36
CA ASN A 300 11.97 -3.31 1.27
C ASN A 300 11.23 -2.02 1.69
N TYR A 301 10.57 -1.98 2.85
CA TYR A 301 9.90 -0.80 3.37
C TYR A 301 10.82 0.14 4.14
N HIS A 302 12.07 -0.27 4.43
CA HIS A 302 13.01 0.58 5.15
C HIS A 302 13.25 1.92 4.45
N GLN A 303 13.48 1.92 3.14
CA GLN A 303 13.64 3.16 2.36
C GLN A 303 12.34 3.99 2.35
N ILE A 304 11.17 3.34 2.29
CA ILE A 304 9.87 4.01 2.37
C ILE A 304 9.70 4.72 3.72
N HIS A 305 10.09 4.07 4.83
CA HIS A 305 10.09 4.69 6.16
C HIS A 305 10.98 5.93 6.22
N ILE A 306 12.20 5.87 5.64
CA ILE A 306 13.12 7.01 5.55
C ILE A 306 12.46 8.18 4.82
N ASP A 307 11.87 7.93 3.65
CA ASP A 307 11.30 8.97 2.79
C ASP A 307 10.03 9.58 3.38
N LEU A 308 9.12 8.76 3.91
CA LEU A 308 7.88 9.23 4.54
C LEU A 308 8.15 10.00 5.84
N THR A 309 9.12 9.56 6.65
CA THR A 309 9.52 10.25 7.88
C THR A 309 10.12 11.62 7.55
N LYS A 310 10.95 11.70 6.48
CA LYS A 310 11.46 12.99 5.99
C LYS A 310 10.36 13.91 5.52
N GLN A 311 9.42 13.38 4.73
CA GLN A 311 8.27 14.16 4.25
C GLN A 311 7.45 14.72 5.41
N LEU A 312 7.17 13.91 6.43
CA LEU A 312 6.42 14.35 7.60
C LEU A 312 7.19 15.40 8.41
N TYR A 313 8.54 15.27 8.52
CA TYR A 313 9.38 16.32 9.09
C TYR A 313 9.27 17.64 8.32
N ASP A 314 9.34 17.61 7.00
CA ASP A 314 9.25 18.81 6.16
C ASP A 314 7.91 19.55 6.30
N LEU A 315 6.85 18.82 6.63
CA LEU A 315 5.51 19.38 6.86
C LEU A 315 5.33 19.93 8.28
N THR A 316 5.97 19.31 9.28
CA THR A 316 5.67 19.57 10.70
C THR A 316 6.78 20.32 11.44
N GLY A 317 8.03 20.20 10.99
CA GLY A 317 9.21 20.69 11.70
C GLY A 317 9.60 19.87 12.95
N GLU A 318 8.96 18.70 13.20
CA GLU A 318 9.16 17.89 14.38
C GLU A 318 10.52 17.18 14.36
N THR A 319 11.46 17.62 15.19
CA THR A 319 12.87 17.20 15.15
C THR A 319 13.08 15.70 15.30
N VAL A 320 12.28 15.00 16.11
CA VAL A 320 12.36 13.54 16.27
C VAL A 320 12.19 12.79 14.94
N LEU A 321 11.37 13.31 14.01
CA LEU A 321 11.21 12.71 12.68
C LEU A 321 12.50 12.84 11.87
N ASN A 322 13.18 13.98 11.94
CA ASN A 322 14.47 14.18 11.28
C ASN A 322 15.59 13.33 11.90
N ASP A 323 15.54 13.12 13.21
CA ASP A 323 16.52 12.28 13.90
C ASP A 323 16.44 10.82 13.40
N TYR A 324 15.22 10.25 13.30
CA TYR A 324 15.04 8.90 12.77
C TYR A 324 15.28 8.80 11.26
N HIS A 325 14.84 9.79 10.48
CA HIS A 325 15.23 9.87 9.06
C HIS A 325 16.75 9.79 8.91
N THR A 326 17.50 10.60 9.66
CA THR A 326 18.96 10.66 9.58
C THR A 326 19.61 9.35 10.05
N LEU A 327 19.11 8.77 11.14
CA LEU A 327 19.61 7.51 11.69
C LEU A 327 19.44 6.37 10.69
N TRP A 328 18.23 6.19 10.17
CA TRP A 328 17.91 5.11 9.25
C TRP A 328 18.59 5.25 7.90
N LYS A 329 18.72 6.49 7.40
CA LYS A 329 19.45 6.76 6.16
C LYS A 329 20.94 6.41 6.24
N ARG A 330 21.58 6.62 7.39
CA ARG A 330 22.98 6.23 7.59
C ARG A 330 23.18 4.71 7.52
N TYR A 331 22.21 3.95 8.00
CA TYR A 331 22.29 2.49 7.97
C TYR A 331 22.17 1.96 6.55
N SER A 332 21.24 2.49 5.74
CA SER A 332 21.04 2.07 4.35
C SER A 332 22.23 2.31 3.43
N HIS A 333 23.19 3.19 3.82
CA HIS A 333 24.42 3.42 3.06
C HIS A 333 25.58 2.51 3.49
N ASN A 334 25.44 1.78 4.59
CA ASN A 334 26.49 0.91 5.14
C ASN A 334 26.17 -0.60 4.98
N SER A 335 25.01 -0.93 4.42
CA SER A 335 24.56 -2.29 4.11
C SER A 335 24.55 -2.51 2.59
#